data_892ad0bdffede0e9dfd5b73ad0861c83
#
_entry.id   892ad0bdffede0e9dfd5b73ad0861c83
#
_cell.length_a   1.000
_cell.length_b   1.000
_cell.length_c   1.000
_cell.angle_alpha   90.00
_cell.angle_beta   90.00
_cell.angle_gamma   90.00
#
_symmetry.space_group_name_H-M   'P 1'
#
loop_
_entity.id
_entity.type
_entity.pdbx_description
1 polymer ?
#
loop_
_entity_poly.entity_id
_entity_poly.type
_entity_poly.pdbx_seq_one_letter_code
_entity_poly.pdbx_strand_id
1 'polypeptide(L)'
;MATKKRSSSSGSSSTLQGLLPWLGIATIVLLLDQLTKITILKLFHYGESLPVTGFFNLVLVYNKGAAFSFLAASGGWQRYLFTAIGIGAAVFIIHLLRKHPGQRMFCWALALILGGAIGNVLDRVVYGHVIDFLDVYVGNWHWPAFNIADSAICVGAVLFVVDELRRVSKK
;
A
#
# COMPACT_ATOMS: atom_id res chain seq x y z
N MET A 1 -21.57 -53.33 10.25
CA MET A 1 -20.50 -52.60 9.52
C MET A 1 -20.77 -51.10 9.61
N ALA A 2 -20.10 -50.38 10.49
CA ALA A 2 -20.29 -48.94 10.68
C ALA A 2 -19.18 -48.19 9.98
N THR A 3 -19.51 -47.49 8.90
CA THR A 3 -18.58 -46.61 8.14
C THR A 3 -18.39 -45.30 8.87
N LYS A 4 -17.18 -45.12 9.41
CA LYS A 4 -16.73 -43.92 10.13
C LYS A 4 -16.49 -42.79 9.11
N LYS A 5 -17.42 -41.81 9.11
CA LYS A 5 -17.29 -40.57 8.31
C LYS A 5 -16.13 -39.74 8.86
N ARG A 6 -14.99 -39.69 8.15
CA ARG A 6 -13.87 -38.81 8.45
C ARG A 6 -14.27 -37.35 8.18
N SER A 7 -14.22 -36.53 9.19
CA SER A 7 -14.52 -35.09 9.13
C SER A 7 -13.38 -34.37 8.39
N SER A 8 -13.75 -33.59 7.38
CA SER A 8 -12.88 -32.74 6.56
C SER A 8 -12.63 -31.39 7.24
N SER A 9 -11.83 -31.34 8.31
CA SER A 9 -11.46 -30.09 8.99
C SER A 9 -10.02 -29.60 8.73
N SER A 10 -9.26 -30.28 7.85
CA SER A 10 -7.82 -29.97 7.65
C SER A 10 -7.53 -28.90 6.57
N GLY A 11 -8.52 -28.50 5.77
CA GLY A 11 -8.31 -27.57 4.66
C GLY A 11 -8.18 -26.07 5.06
N SER A 12 -8.82 -25.64 6.15
CA SER A 12 -8.84 -24.23 6.54
C SER A 12 -7.57 -23.79 7.29
N SER A 13 -6.98 -24.68 8.08
CA SER A 13 -5.75 -24.37 8.85
C SER A 13 -4.52 -24.22 7.95
N SER A 14 -4.40 -25.02 6.89
CA SER A 14 -3.27 -24.93 5.95
C SER A 14 -3.29 -23.65 5.11
N THR A 15 -4.48 -23.18 4.74
CA THR A 15 -4.65 -21.94 3.97
C THR A 15 -4.32 -20.70 4.81
N LEU A 16 -4.70 -20.70 6.08
CA LEU A 16 -4.37 -19.61 7.01
C LEU A 16 -2.85 -19.55 7.29
N GLN A 17 -2.21 -20.69 7.52
CA GLN A 17 -0.75 -20.76 7.74
C GLN A 17 0.05 -20.22 6.55
N GLY A 18 -0.43 -20.46 5.32
CA GLY A 18 0.19 -19.92 4.10
C GLY A 18 0.00 -18.42 3.92
N LEU A 19 -1.03 -17.81 4.54
CA LEU A 19 -1.36 -16.38 4.42
C LEU A 19 -0.63 -15.52 5.47
N LEU A 20 -0.41 -16.04 6.67
CA LEU A 20 0.13 -15.30 7.81
C LEU A 20 1.42 -14.52 7.52
N PRO A 21 2.45 -15.08 6.85
CA PRO A 21 3.68 -14.34 6.57
C PRO A 21 3.41 -13.08 5.72
N TRP A 22 2.53 -13.19 4.74
CA TRP A 22 2.20 -12.10 3.82
C TRP A 22 1.40 -10.98 4.49
N LEU A 23 0.46 -11.35 5.37
CA LEU A 23 -0.24 -10.38 6.21
C LEU A 23 0.73 -9.73 7.22
N GLY A 24 1.72 -10.47 7.73
CA GLY A 24 2.77 -9.93 8.58
C GLY A 24 3.58 -8.83 7.87
N ILE A 25 3.99 -9.07 6.61
CA ILE A 25 4.70 -8.06 5.80
C ILE A 25 3.80 -6.84 5.54
N ALA A 26 2.54 -7.05 5.15
CA ALA A 26 1.60 -5.95 4.94
C ALA A 26 1.39 -5.12 6.22
N THR A 27 1.33 -5.78 7.38
CA THR A 27 1.23 -5.11 8.68
C THR A 27 2.48 -4.28 9.00
N ILE A 28 3.68 -4.80 8.71
CA ILE A 28 4.92 -4.04 8.91
C ILE A 28 4.93 -2.79 8.04
N VAL A 29 4.57 -2.90 6.77
CA VAL A 29 4.47 -1.73 5.86
C VAL A 29 3.48 -0.72 6.39
N LEU A 30 2.28 -1.15 6.79
CA LEU A 30 1.26 -0.30 7.39
C LEU A 30 1.76 0.43 8.63
N LEU A 31 2.42 -0.29 9.55
CA LEU A 31 2.94 0.31 10.78
C LEU A 31 4.03 1.33 10.49
N LEU A 32 4.97 1.04 9.61
CA LEU A 32 6.03 1.97 9.20
C LEU A 32 5.44 3.23 8.55
N ASP A 33 4.46 3.07 7.66
CA ASP A 33 3.77 4.18 7.02
C ASP A 33 3.08 5.07 8.06
N GLN A 34 2.26 4.50 8.94
CA GLN A 34 1.51 5.26 9.93
C GLN A 34 2.42 5.90 10.99
N LEU A 35 3.48 5.21 11.43
CA LEU A 35 4.44 5.78 12.39
C LEU A 35 5.16 6.99 11.79
N THR A 36 5.62 6.89 10.54
CA THR A 36 6.28 8.03 9.87
C THR A 36 5.34 9.21 9.67
N LYS A 37 4.10 8.97 9.23
CA LYS A 37 3.06 10.00 9.06
C LYS A 37 2.73 10.71 10.37
N ILE A 38 2.52 9.95 11.46
CA ILE A 38 2.26 10.51 12.79
C ILE A 38 3.45 11.36 13.28
N THR A 39 4.68 10.90 13.01
CA THR A 39 5.89 11.65 13.36
C THR A 39 5.95 12.98 12.62
N ILE A 40 5.72 12.96 11.31
CA ILE A 40 5.70 14.17 10.48
C ILE A 40 4.60 15.14 10.93
N LEU A 41 3.38 14.65 11.20
CA LEU A 41 2.27 15.47 11.71
C LEU A 41 2.58 16.15 13.03
N LYS A 42 3.44 15.56 13.87
CA LYS A 42 3.85 16.15 15.16
C LYS A 42 4.97 17.18 15.04
N LEU A 43 5.83 17.03 14.03
CA LEU A 43 7.06 17.83 13.90
C LEU A 43 6.92 18.97 12.90
N PHE A 44 6.00 18.89 11.93
CA PHE A 44 5.88 19.83 10.82
C PHE A 44 4.51 20.52 10.83
N HIS A 45 4.50 21.77 10.38
CA HIS A 45 3.29 22.50 10.02
C HIS A 45 2.96 22.27 8.53
N TYR A 46 1.67 22.40 8.18
CA TYR A 46 1.23 22.25 6.80
C TYR A 46 1.99 23.21 5.86
N GLY A 47 2.56 22.67 4.78
CA GLY A 47 3.34 23.43 3.81
C GLY A 47 4.80 23.67 4.23
N GLU A 48 5.21 23.23 5.43
CA GLU A 48 6.61 23.31 5.87
C GLU A 48 7.48 22.35 5.07
N SER A 49 8.70 22.80 4.74
CA SER A 49 9.70 22.02 4.02
C SER A 49 11.06 22.17 4.71
N LEU A 50 11.68 21.04 5.02
CA LEU A 50 13.02 20.92 5.58
C LEU A 50 13.94 20.26 4.55
N PRO A 51 14.91 21.00 3.96
CA PRO A 51 15.92 20.42 3.09
C PRO A 51 16.82 19.45 3.87
N VAL A 52 16.93 18.21 3.37
CA VAL A 52 17.78 17.15 3.95
C VAL A 52 19.05 16.98 3.09
N THR A 53 18.90 17.02 1.78
CA THR A 53 20.01 16.96 0.80
C THR A 53 19.73 17.89 -0.37
N GLY A 54 20.67 17.98 -1.34
CA GLY A 54 20.50 18.79 -2.56
C GLY A 54 19.45 18.24 -3.55
N PHE A 55 18.76 17.15 -3.23
CA PHE A 55 17.76 16.52 -4.10
C PHE A 55 16.56 15.92 -3.31
N PHE A 56 16.50 16.15 -1.99
CA PHE A 56 15.48 15.55 -1.12
C PHE A 56 15.12 16.47 0.05
N ASN A 57 13.83 16.70 0.24
CA ASN A 57 13.26 17.42 1.37
C ASN A 57 12.30 16.52 2.15
N LEU A 58 12.14 16.81 3.45
CA LEU A 58 10.96 16.42 4.22
C LEU A 58 9.94 17.57 4.18
N VAL A 59 8.70 17.24 3.86
CA VAL A 59 7.61 18.23 3.75
C VAL A 59 6.38 17.73 4.50
N LEU A 60 5.40 18.60 4.75
CA LEU A 60 4.06 18.18 5.14
C LEU A 60 3.03 18.68 4.14
N VAL A 61 2.47 17.77 3.35
CA VAL A 61 1.46 18.06 2.33
C VAL A 61 0.26 17.14 2.51
N TYR A 62 -0.95 17.67 2.29
CA TYR A 62 -2.21 16.93 2.36
C TYR A 62 -2.74 16.63 0.95
N ASN A 63 -2.72 15.35 0.58
CA ASN A 63 -3.13 14.87 -0.72
C ASN A 63 -4.60 14.39 -0.68
N LYS A 64 -5.49 15.19 -1.23
CA LYS A 64 -6.93 14.86 -1.34
C LYS A 64 -7.27 13.93 -2.52
N GLY A 65 -6.26 13.36 -3.20
CA GLY A 65 -6.43 12.56 -4.41
C GLY A 65 -6.11 13.34 -5.70
N ALA A 66 -5.40 14.46 -5.58
CA ALA A 66 -5.06 15.38 -6.67
C ALA A 66 -3.67 15.11 -7.26
N ALA A 67 -3.23 13.84 -7.37
CA ALA A 67 -1.97 13.51 -8.06
C ALA A 67 -1.87 14.13 -9.48
N PHE A 68 -3.00 14.56 -10.03
CA PHE A 68 -3.12 15.21 -11.33
C PHE A 68 -4.08 16.39 -11.20
N SER A 69 -3.80 17.47 -10.56
CA SER A 69 -4.57 18.75 -10.48
C SER A 69 -6.02 18.75 -11.03
N PHE A 70 -6.34 17.85 -11.91
CA PHE A 70 -7.60 17.62 -12.61
C PHE A 70 -8.79 17.35 -11.66
N LEU A 71 -8.55 16.76 -10.49
CA LEU A 71 -9.58 16.47 -9.48
C LEU A 71 -9.50 17.39 -8.26
N ALA A 72 -8.58 18.36 -8.20
CA ALA A 72 -8.36 19.19 -7.01
C ALA A 72 -9.57 20.08 -6.66
N ALA A 73 -10.40 20.45 -7.65
CA ALA A 73 -11.53 21.38 -7.50
C ALA A 73 -12.89 20.71 -7.20
N SER A 74 -12.98 19.40 -7.11
CA SER A 74 -14.25 18.67 -7.08
C SER A 74 -14.64 18.27 -5.65
N GLY A 75 -15.47 19.04 -5.01
CA GLY A 75 -16.39 18.76 -3.87
C GLY A 75 -16.07 17.67 -2.81
N GLY A 76 -14.87 17.08 -2.77
CA GLY A 76 -14.45 16.11 -1.74
C GLY A 76 -14.90 14.64 -1.95
N TRP A 77 -15.64 14.32 -3.02
CA TRP A 77 -16.08 12.95 -3.32
C TRP A 77 -14.94 12.00 -3.67
N GLN A 78 -13.81 12.53 -4.13
CA GLN A 78 -12.59 11.77 -4.47
C GLN A 78 -12.09 10.92 -3.29
N ARG A 79 -12.18 11.44 -2.06
CA ARG A 79 -11.85 10.69 -0.85
C ARG A 79 -12.63 9.39 -0.75
N TYR A 80 -13.94 9.42 -1.03
CA TYR A 80 -14.77 8.21 -0.98
C TYR A 80 -14.44 7.25 -2.11
N LEU A 81 -14.21 7.77 -3.33
CA LEU A 81 -13.81 6.96 -4.47
C LEU A 81 -12.49 6.23 -4.22
N PHE A 82 -11.43 6.96 -3.82
CA PHE A 82 -10.12 6.34 -3.57
C PHE A 82 -10.14 5.41 -2.35
N THR A 83 -10.96 5.70 -1.35
CA THR A 83 -11.18 4.78 -0.22
C THR A 83 -11.83 3.49 -0.70
N ALA A 84 -12.89 3.56 -1.51
CA ALA A 84 -13.57 2.39 -2.06
C ALA A 84 -12.65 1.55 -2.95
N ILE A 85 -11.86 2.21 -3.82
CA ILE A 85 -10.85 1.54 -4.66
C ILE A 85 -9.82 0.82 -3.79
N GLY A 86 -9.29 1.49 -2.76
CA GLY A 86 -8.30 0.90 -1.86
C GLY A 86 -8.84 -0.30 -1.08
N ILE A 87 -10.07 -0.23 -0.57
CA ILE A 87 -10.75 -1.35 0.09
C ILE A 87 -10.96 -2.51 -0.90
N GLY A 88 -11.47 -2.22 -2.10
CA GLY A 88 -11.68 -3.23 -3.14
C GLY A 88 -10.38 -3.92 -3.53
N ALA A 89 -9.29 -3.15 -3.70
CA ALA A 89 -7.96 -3.68 -3.96
C ALA A 89 -7.48 -4.57 -2.81
N ALA A 90 -7.64 -4.14 -1.55
CA ALA A 90 -7.23 -4.94 -0.39
C ALA A 90 -7.97 -6.29 -0.31
N VAL A 91 -9.29 -6.30 -0.52
CA VAL A 91 -10.10 -7.52 -0.57
C VAL A 91 -9.62 -8.45 -1.70
N PHE A 92 -9.41 -7.90 -2.89
CA PHE A 92 -8.93 -8.65 -4.05
C PHE A 92 -7.53 -9.24 -3.83
N ILE A 93 -6.60 -8.46 -3.26
CA ILE A 93 -5.25 -8.91 -2.95
C ILE A 93 -5.27 -10.06 -1.92
N ILE A 94 -6.08 -9.95 -0.86
CA ILE A 94 -6.22 -11.03 0.13
C ILE A 94 -6.75 -12.31 -0.53
N HIS A 95 -7.70 -12.19 -1.47
CA HIS A 95 -8.17 -13.33 -2.26
C HIS A 95 -7.05 -13.97 -3.07
N LEU A 96 -6.23 -13.18 -3.76
CA LEU A 96 -5.09 -13.67 -4.55
C LEU A 96 -4.02 -14.33 -3.68
N LEU A 97 -3.68 -13.76 -2.53
CA LEU A 97 -2.73 -14.33 -1.57
C LEU A 97 -3.19 -15.71 -1.07
N ARG A 98 -4.50 -15.87 -0.82
CA ARG A 98 -5.09 -17.17 -0.44
C ARG A 98 -5.00 -18.21 -1.56
N LYS A 99 -5.14 -17.76 -2.81
CA LYS A 99 -5.18 -18.65 -3.98
C LYS A 99 -3.78 -19.10 -4.42
N HIS A 100 -2.74 -18.28 -4.17
CA HIS A 100 -1.39 -18.50 -4.72
C HIS A 100 -0.28 -18.49 -3.65
N PRO A 101 -0.40 -19.17 -2.50
CA PRO A 101 0.54 -19.04 -1.38
C PRO A 101 1.97 -19.48 -1.70
N GLY A 102 2.16 -20.32 -2.72
CA GLY A 102 3.48 -20.84 -3.14
C GLY A 102 4.27 -19.92 -4.08
N GLN A 103 3.66 -18.87 -4.60
CA GLN A 103 4.29 -17.93 -5.54
C GLN A 103 4.96 -16.80 -4.78
N ARG A 104 6.18 -17.03 -4.26
CA ARG A 104 6.82 -16.13 -3.30
C ARG A 104 6.95 -14.69 -3.81
N MET A 105 7.47 -14.47 -5.03
CA MET A 105 7.67 -13.12 -5.55
C MET A 105 6.35 -12.39 -5.79
N PHE A 106 5.35 -13.09 -6.31
CA PHE A 106 3.98 -12.62 -6.44
C PHE A 106 3.39 -12.22 -5.09
N CYS A 107 3.55 -13.06 -4.06
CA CYS A 107 3.03 -12.77 -2.72
C CYS A 107 3.78 -11.60 -2.04
N TRP A 108 5.09 -11.43 -2.25
CA TRP A 108 5.82 -10.25 -1.81
C TRP A 108 5.26 -8.98 -2.43
N ALA A 109 5.07 -8.97 -3.76
CA ALA A 109 4.48 -7.86 -4.49
C ALA A 109 3.11 -7.48 -3.90
N LEU A 110 2.24 -8.47 -3.74
CA LEU A 110 0.89 -8.26 -3.21
C LEU A 110 0.88 -7.79 -1.76
N ALA A 111 1.77 -8.30 -0.91
CA ALA A 111 1.86 -7.91 0.50
C ALA A 111 2.30 -6.44 0.65
N LEU A 112 3.27 -5.98 -0.17
CA LEU A 112 3.70 -4.58 -0.20
C LEU A 112 2.54 -3.65 -0.66
N ILE A 113 1.86 -4.02 -1.75
CA ILE A 113 0.71 -3.25 -2.25
C ILE A 113 -0.41 -3.21 -1.21
N LEU A 114 -0.69 -4.33 -0.55
CA LEU A 114 -1.73 -4.43 0.47
C LEU A 114 -1.46 -3.50 1.65
N GLY A 115 -0.24 -3.53 2.20
CA GLY A 115 0.15 -2.68 3.33
C GLY A 115 0.05 -1.19 2.99
N GLY A 116 0.57 -0.79 1.82
CA GLY A 116 0.48 0.59 1.35
C GLY A 116 -0.96 1.04 1.04
N ALA A 117 -1.75 0.19 0.37
CA ALA A 117 -3.15 0.50 0.09
C ALA A 117 -3.97 0.73 1.38
N ILE A 118 -3.80 -0.12 2.39
CA ILE A 118 -4.47 0.04 3.68
C ILE A 118 -3.98 1.31 4.40
N GLY A 119 -2.68 1.63 4.35
CA GLY A 119 -2.12 2.86 4.93
C GLY A 119 -2.80 4.11 4.37
N ASN A 120 -2.89 4.21 3.05
CA ASN A 120 -3.53 5.35 2.38
C ASN A 120 -5.07 5.36 2.54
N VAL A 121 -5.72 4.20 2.72
CA VAL A 121 -7.15 4.12 3.09
C VAL A 121 -7.37 4.63 4.49
N LEU A 122 -6.52 4.24 5.45
CA LEU A 122 -6.62 4.69 6.84
C LEU A 122 -6.54 6.20 6.96
N ASP A 123 -5.58 6.83 6.28
CA ASP A 123 -5.46 8.30 6.25
C ASP A 123 -6.75 8.96 5.74
N ARG A 124 -7.30 8.45 4.63
CA ARG A 124 -8.53 9.00 4.05
C ARG A 124 -9.73 8.85 4.97
N VAL A 125 -9.81 7.77 5.72
CA VAL A 125 -10.89 7.55 6.68
C VAL A 125 -10.75 8.47 7.89
N VAL A 126 -9.53 8.61 8.43
CA VAL A 126 -9.26 9.37 9.66
C VAL A 126 -9.18 10.88 9.38
N TYR A 127 -8.38 11.28 8.39
CA TYR A 127 -8.06 12.70 8.13
C TYR A 127 -8.78 13.29 6.92
N GLY A 128 -9.38 12.46 6.06
CA GLY A 128 -10.01 12.91 4.81
C GLY A 128 -9.05 13.15 3.65
N HIS A 129 -7.75 12.98 3.85
CA HIS A 129 -6.67 13.14 2.88
C HIS A 129 -5.54 12.17 3.20
N VAL A 130 -4.60 12.00 2.29
CA VAL A 130 -3.35 11.27 2.54
C VAL A 130 -2.29 12.26 2.99
N ILE A 131 -1.43 11.82 3.91
CA ILE A 131 -0.29 12.59 4.43
C ILE A 131 0.94 12.23 3.60
N ASP A 132 1.46 13.19 2.82
CA ASP A 132 2.65 13.05 1.99
C ASP A 132 3.79 13.89 2.57
N PHE A 133 5.02 13.31 2.60
CA PHE A 133 6.13 13.96 3.29
C PHE A 133 7.50 13.74 2.65
N LEU A 134 7.62 12.92 1.62
CA LEU A 134 8.86 12.72 0.86
C LEU A 134 8.79 13.55 -0.41
N ASP A 135 9.67 14.51 -0.54
CA ASP A 135 9.79 15.40 -1.71
C ASP A 135 11.16 15.20 -2.36
N VAL A 136 11.18 14.61 -3.55
CA VAL A 136 12.38 14.40 -4.35
C VAL A 136 12.39 15.40 -5.51
N TYR A 137 13.53 16.06 -5.74
CA TYR A 137 13.63 17.10 -6.76
C TYR A 137 14.97 17.12 -7.50
N VAL A 138 14.97 17.71 -8.68
CA VAL A 138 16.16 17.99 -9.48
C VAL A 138 16.10 19.43 -9.98
N GLY A 139 16.98 20.29 -9.49
CA GLY A 139 16.91 21.74 -9.75
C GLY A 139 15.59 22.32 -9.21
N ASN A 140 14.77 22.91 -10.08
CA ASN A 140 13.46 23.47 -9.72
C ASN A 140 12.29 22.52 -10.00
N TRP A 141 12.56 21.30 -10.48
CA TRP A 141 11.52 20.33 -10.76
C TRP A 141 11.35 19.35 -9.60
N HIS A 142 10.17 19.31 -9.01
CA HIS A 142 9.82 18.44 -7.91
C HIS A 142 8.92 17.29 -8.40
N TRP A 143 9.24 16.07 -7.98
CA TRP A 143 8.29 14.97 -8.07
C TRP A 143 7.15 15.23 -7.09
N PRO A 144 5.89 14.90 -7.42
CA PRO A 144 4.80 15.01 -6.44
C PRO A 144 5.17 14.33 -5.12
N ALA A 145 4.98 15.03 -4.01
CA ALA A 145 5.28 14.47 -2.70
C ALA A 145 4.54 13.15 -2.47
N PHE A 146 5.16 12.21 -1.77
CA PHE A 146 4.66 10.87 -1.53
C PHE A 146 5.04 10.39 -0.11
N ASN A 147 4.70 9.14 0.23
CA ASN A 147 4.90 8.55 1.54
C ASN A 147 5.42 7.11 1.46
N ILE A 148 5.53 6.42 2.62
CA ILE A 148 5.98 5.03 2.69
C ILE A 148 4.97 4.07 2.04
N ALA A 149 3.67 4.32 2.16
CA ALA A 149 2.63 3.53 1.51
C ALA A 149 2.77 3.56 -0.01
N ASP A 150 2.98 4.75 -0.60
CA ASP A 150 3.15 4.92 -2.05
C ASP A 150 4.44 4.23 -2.52
N SER A 151 5.53 4.34 -1.75
CA SER A 151 6.78 3.65 -2.02
C SER A 151 6.59 2.12 -2.04
N ALA A 152 5.86 1.58 -1.07
CA ALA A 152 5.57 0.15 -0.99
C ALA A 152 4.67 -0.30 -2.15
N ILE A 153 3.65 0.47 -2.52
CA ILE A 153 2.80 0.19 -3.68
C ILE A 153 3.64 0.18 -4.95
N CYS A 154 4.50 1.16 -5.15
CA CYS A 154 5.36 1.28 -6.33
C CYS A 154 6.33 0.10 -6.45
N VAL A 155 7.06 -0.23 -5.37
CA VAL A 155 7.96 -1.39 -5.33
C VAL A 155 7.19 -2.69 -5.56
N GLY A 156 6.03 -2.85 -4.92
CA GLY A 156 5.16 -4.00 -5.13
C GLY A 156 4.68 -4.14 -6.57
N ALA A 157 4.29 -3.05 -7.21
CA ALA A 157 3.89 -3.04 -8.62
C ALA A 157 5.04 -3.45 -9.55
N VAL A 158 6.25 -2.95 -9.32
CA VAL A 158 7.45 -3.36 -10.07
C VAL A 158 7.72 -4.85 -9.90
N LEU A 159 7.68 -5.37 -8.66
CA LEU A 159 7.87 -6.80 -8.39
C LEU A 159 6.81 -7.65 -9.08
N PHE A 160 5.56 -7.20 -9.08
CA PHE A 160 4.46 -7.88 -9.77
C PHE A 160 4.72 -8.00 -11.27
N VAL A 161 5.11 -6.90 -11.92
CA VAL A 161 5.41 -6.88 -13.36
C VAL A 161 6.61 -7.79 -13.66
N VAL A 162 7.67 -7.74 -12.86
CA VAL A 162 8.86 -8.58 -13.03
C VAL A 162 8.50 -10.08 -12.87
N ASP A 163 7.66 -10.44 -11.89
CA ASP A 163 7.21 -11.82 -11.70
C ASP A 163 6.43 -12.32 -12.92
N GLU A 164 5.53 -11.49 -13.46
CA GLU A 164 4.71 -11.87 -14.62
C GLU A 164 5.56 -12.02 -15.89
N LEU A 165 6.50 -11.10 -16.15
CA LEU A 165 7.42 -11.21 -17.27
C LEU A 165 8.27 -12.48 -17.19
N ARG A 166 8.78 -12.83 -15.99
CA ARG A 166 9.54 -14.07 -15.77
C ARG A 166 8.69 -15.33 -16.01
N ARG A 167 7.40 -15.28 -15.73
CA ARG A 167 6.50 -16.41 -16.00
C ARG A 167 6.22 -16.59 -17.48
N VAL A 168 6.02 -15.49 -18.20
CA VAL A 168 5.80 -15.53 -19.66
C VAL A 168 7.03 -16.05 -20.39
N SER A 169 8.24 -15.60 -19.98
CA SER A 169 9.52 -16.03 -20.57
C SER A 169 9.89 -17.52 -20.34
N LYS A 170 9.21 -18.21 -19.41
CA LYS A 170 9.45 -19.63 -19.11
C LYS A 170 8.46 -20.59 -19.79
N LYS A 171 7.49 -20.06 -20.50
CA LYS A 171 6.55 -20.80 -21.35
C LYS A 171 7.05 -20.90 -22.78
#